data_0626369a1412a1f7ac9088de2fe6f5f2
#
_entry.id   0626369a1412a1f7ac9088de2fe6f5f2
#
_cell.length_a   1.000
_cell.length_b   1.000
_cell.length_c   1.000
_cell.angle_alpha   90.00
_cell.angle_beta   90.00
_cell.angle_gamma   90.00
#
_symmetry.space_group_name_H-M   'P 1'
#
loop_
_entity.id
_entity.type
_entity.pdbx_description
1 polymer ?
#
loop_
_entity_poly.entity_id
_entity_poly.type
_entity_poly.pdbx_seq_one_letter_code
_entity_poly.pdbx_strand_id
1 'polypeptide(L)'
;MKTKLFKTLAATAMSVLAIACAKEPVAGVAGDGETTEVSFNVEVPGETVVTKGISDASTTDELICQVFLNDGNYTPVPELTQKVAVDAATHKAKVEFSLVKGNKYAFIFWAQASRTDYYETSDLRSVKMNVNNVKANEPKMDAFWATATQTATSTPSKNNIIMYRALAQVNFGAVLPAQGRADAVTVTKSTISMKGVPDTFHPFLGGKSTACEGSVDITFAENATIDENLTVASVDYSYLATAYVFAPKSDKKLTDAKATFTMSTGKTTSVSAPNVPIQGNYRTNILGDLLTVGATFNVKIDSEFKGVDKTYDAVSSSLEKGATVTLSNDYSVAKESTGVCIAVGVTSELNLNGKNFSNVNGATANKAALQVHGKLTINGDGEVYCEGGAVNNAIIVEQGGHLVINGGTYNVGKASSKKSNATIYVEGPDIDGRSGTVEIHGGTFKAEAGEDGTTLYVLNQKDDIATPCFTVYGGTFIGFNPANVNEAHGAITSFVPSGYESVKVSDTPETWEVKKL
;
A
#
# COMPACT_ATOMS: atom_id res chain seq x y z
N MET A 1 4.80 50.76 -52.05
CA MET A 1 4.56 49.33 -52.28
C MET A 1 5.06 48.57 -51.05
N LYS A 2 4.13 48.13 -50.20
CA LYS A 2 4.43 47.38 -48.94
C LYS A 2 3.84 45.99 -49.10
N THR A 3 4.71 45.00 -49.22
CA THR A 3 4.32 43.59 -49.32
C THR A 3 4.28 43.02 -47.90
N LYS A 4 3.10 42.63 -47.44
CA LYS A 4 2.91 41.91 -46.17
C LYS A 4 3.22 40.44 -46.36
N LEU A 5 4.16 39.91 -45.58
CA LEU A 5 4.50 38.51 -45.52
C LEU A 5 3.57 37.84 -44.47
N PHE A 6 2.66 36.99 -44.92
CA PHE A 6 1.86 36.12 -44.03
C PHE A 6 2.71 34.92 -43.62
N LYS A 7 2.99 34.79 -42.34
CA LYS A 7 3.52 33.55 -41.75
C LYS A 7 2.37 32.60 -41.46
N THR A 8 2.22 31.58 -42.27
CA THR A 8 1.31 30.46 -42.02
C THR A 8 1.97 29.51 -41.02
N LEU A 9 1.40 29.39 -39.83
CA LEU A 9 1.77 28.41 -38.82
C LEU A 9 1.09 27.09 -39.19
N ALA A 10 1.84 26.13 -39.72
CA ALA A 10 1.35 24.78 -39.95
C ALA A 10 1.38 24.00 -38.63
N ALA A 11 0.24 23.84 -38.02
CA ALA A 11 0.04 22.88 -36.93
C ALA A 11 0.02 21.48 -37.55
N THR A 12 1.09 20.73 -37.38
CA THR A 12 1.14 19.31 -37.78
C THR A 12 0.40 18.50 -36.72
N ALA A 13 -0.87 18.24 -36.97
CA ALA A 13 -1.62 17.22 -36.23
C ALA A 13 -1.04 15.84 -36.60
N MET A 14 -0.27 15.23 -35.72
CA MET A 14 0.04 13.80 -35.80
C MET A 14 -1.25 13.03 -35.52
N SER A 15 -1.97 12.66 -36.57
CA SER A 15 -2.96 11.64 -36.53
C SER A 15 -2.28 10.28 -36.32
N VAL A 16 -2.39 9.75 -35.11
CA VAL A 16 -2.07 8.34 -34.85
C VAL A 16 -3.09 7.52 -35.64
N LEU A 17 -2.68 6.99 -36.77
CA LEU A 17 -3.43 5.94 -37.43
C LEU A 17 -3.36 4.70 -36.52
N ALA A 18 -4.45 4.44 -35.80
CA ALA A 18 -4.71 3.12 -35.25
C ALA A 18 -4.88 2.15 -36.43
N ILE A 19 -3.81 1.47 -36.82
CA ILE A 19 -3.88 0.34 -37.73
C ILE A 19 -4.57 -0.77 -36.92
N ALA A 20 -5.87 -0.92 -37.11
CA ALA A 20 -6.59 -2.12 -36.73
C ALA A 20 -6.12 -3.28 -37.61
N CYS A 21 -4.93 -3.84 -37.31
CA CYS A 21 -4.55 -5.13 -37.82
C CYS A 21 -5.43 -6.15 -37.12
N ALA A 22 -6.37 -6.77 -37.85
CA ALA A 22 -6.95 -8.03 -37.44
C ALA A 22 -5.77 -9.03 -37.32
N LYS A 23 -5.29 -9.24 -36.09
CA LYS A 23 -4.23 -10.21 -35.83
C LYS A 23 -4.80 -11.60 -35.93
N GLU A 24 -4.17 -12.45 -36.76
CA GLU A 24 -4.44 -13.88 -36.75
C GLU A 24 -4.27 -14.47 -35.34
N PRO A 25 -5.03 -15.51 -34.97
CA PRO A 25 -4.90 -16.16 -33.67
C PRO A 25 -3.47 -16.64 -33.44
N VAL A 26 -2.89 -16.34 -32.29
CA VAL A 26 -1.53 -16.75 -31.92
C VAL A 26 -1.48 -18.30 -31.92
N ALA A 27 -0.61 -18.88 -32.73
CA ALA A 27 -0.43 -20.33 -32.80
C ALA A 27 0.06 -20.87 -31.44
N GLY A 28 -0.70 -21.82 -30.86
CA GLY A 28 -0.37 -22.45 -29.55
C GLY A 28 -1.29 -22.09 -28.39
N VAL A 29 -2.26 -21.19 -28.60
CA VAL A 29 -3.24 -20.81 -27.58
C VAL A 29 -4.48 -21.68 -27.76
N ALA A 30 -4.81 -22.53 -26.78
CA ALA A 30 -6.02 -23.35 -26.81
C ALA A 30 -7.26 -22.46 -26.60
N GLY A 31 -8.18 -22.44 -27.57
CA GLY A 31 -9.43 -21.67 -27.50
C GLY A 31 -10.25 -21.91 -28.80
N ASP A 32 -11.48 -21.44 -28.83
CA ASP A 32 -12.38 -21.53 -29.98
C ASP A 32 -12.03 -20.59 -31.15
N GLY A 33 -10.91 -19.83 -31.00
CA GLY A 33 -10.48 -18.83 -31.96
C GLY A 33 -11.23 -17.49 -31.88
N GLU A 34 -12.30 -17.41 -31.11
CA GLU A 34 -12.96 -16.13 -30.82
C GLU A 34 -12.19 -15.30 -29.81
N THR A 35 -12.18 -13.99 -29.99
CA THR A 35 -11.50 -13.06 -29.08
C THR A 35 -12.47 -12.21 -28.29
N THR A 36 -11.97 -11.63 -27.22
CA THR A 36 -12.66 -10.64 -26.40
C THR A 36 -11.74 -9.49 -26.05
N GLU A 37 -12.31 -8.31 -25.93
CA GLU A 37 -11.54 -7.11 -25.58
C GLU A 37 -11.31 -7.03 -24.06
N VAL A 38 -10.05 -6.82 -23.68
CA VAL A 38 -9.64 -6.58 -22.30
C VAL A 38 -8.81 -5.31 -22.25
N SER A 39 -9.17 -4.37 -21.40
CA SER A 39 -8.42 -3.14 -21.23
C SER A 39 -7.99 -2.94 -19.78
N PHE A 40 -6.85 -2.30 -19.60
CA PHE A 40 -6.34 -1.88 -18.32
C PHE A 40 -6.06 -0.38 -18.35
N ASN A 41 -6.65 0.35 -17.40
CA ASN A 41 -6.24 1.70 -17.06
C ASN A 41 -5.19 1.58 -15.96
N VAL A 42 -3.97 1.97 -16.25
CA VAL A 42 -2.83 1.85 -15.34
C VAL A 42 -2.52 3.21 -14.76
N GLU A 43 -2.46 3.32 -13.45
CA GLU A 43 -2.07 4.53 -12.73
C GLU A 43 -0.70 4.33 -12.10
N VAL A 44 0.26 5.19 -12.49
CA VAL A 44 1.55 5.31 -11.83
C VAL A 44 1.37 6.27 -10.66
N PRO A 45 1.73 5.89 -9.42
CA PRO A 45 1.61 6.79 -8.28
C PRO A 45 2.42 8.05 -8.51
N GLY A 46 1.77 9.20 -8.52
CA GLY A 46 2.38 10.53 -8.65
C GLY A 46 1.81 11.49 -7.62
N GLU A 47 2.59 12.47 -7.18
CA GLU A 47 2.06 13.53 -6.33
C GLU A 47 1.21 14.50 -7.15
N THR A 48 -0.01 14.75 -6.68
CA THR A 48 -0.87 15.82 -7.20
C THR A 48 -0.59 17.19 -6.56
N VAL A 49 0.40 17.27 -5.66
CA VAL A 49 0.75 18.51 -4.93
C VAL A 49 2.09 19.05 -5.42
N VAL A 50 2.11 20.31 -5.71
CA VAL A 50 3.13 21.15 -6.37
C VAL A 50 4.41 21.32 -5.51
N THR A 51 4.98 20.24 -5.02
CA THR A 51 6.37 20.26 -4.56
C THR A 51 7.14 19.32 -5.47
N LYS A 52 7.98 19.88 -6.35
CA LYS A 52 8.93 19.11 -7.17
C LYS A 52 9.85 18.33 -6.24
N GLY A 53 9.40 17.13 -5.83
CA GLY A 53 10.16 16.25 -4.94
C GLY A 53 10.86 15.17 -5.74
N ILE A 54 11.99 14.72 -5.26
CA ILE A 54 12.62 13.46 -5.68
C ILE A 54 11.62 12.36 -5.41
N SER A 55 11.13 11.65 -6.42
CA SER A 55 10.17 10.55 -6.28
C SER A 55 8.70 10.91 -6.48
N ASP A 56 8.43 11.98 -7.21
CA ASP A 56 7.07 12.37 -7.61
C ASP A 56 6.55 11.62 -8.86
N ALA A 57 7.30 10.63 -9.34
CA ALA A 57 7.07 9.90 -10.59
C ALA A 57 7.02 10.78 -11.86
N SER A 58 7.37 12.06 -11.76
CA SER A 58 7.29 13.03 -12.88
C SER A 58 8.20 12.66 -14.07
N THR A 59 9.21 11.83 -13.84
CA THR A 59 10.12 11.34 -14.88
C THR A 59 9.68 10.03 -15.52
N THR A 60 8.60 9.39 -15.03
CA THR A 60 8.08 8.13 -15.53
C THR A 60 7.13 8.39 -16.69
N ASP A 61 7.58 8.12 -17.92
CA ASP A 61 6.86 8.47 -19.15
C ASP A 61 6.59 7.28 -20.08
N GLU A 62 7.05 6.05 -19.73
CA GLU A 62 6.83 4.82 -20.48
C GLU A 62 6.24 3.72 -19.59
N LEU A 63 5.19 3.07 -20.07
CA LEU A 63 4.65 1.83 -19.52
C LEU A 63 4.92 0.68 -20.48
N ILE A 64 5.52 -0.40 -19.98
CA ILE A 64 5.73 -1.68 -20.66
C ILE A 64 4.76 -2.69 -20.06
N CYS A 65 3.95 -3.34 -20.88
CA CYS A 65 3.08 -4.44 -20.47
C CYS A 65 3.46 -5.71 -21.22
N GLN A 66 3.85 -6.75 -20.52
CA GLN A 66 4.07 -8.09 -21.08
C GLN A 66 2.96 -9.04 -20.66
N VAL A 67 2.57 -9.90 -21.59
CA VAL A 67 1.47 -10.85 -21.43
C VAL A 67 2.00 -12.27 -21.44
N PHE A 68 1.44 -13.10 -20.57
CA PHE A 68 1.79 -14.51 -20.41
C PHE A 68 0.51 -15.35 -20.36
N LEU A 69 0.56 -16.59 -20.80
CA LEU A 69 -0.47 -17.56 -20.46
C LEU A 69 -0.35 -17.92 -18.98
N ASN A 70 -1.47 -17.93 -18.28
CA ASN A 70 -1.52 -18.38 -16.88
C ASN A 70 -1.73 -19.91 -16.84
N ASP A 71 -0.75 -20.63 -17.37
CA ASP A 71 -0.69 -22.09 -17.57
C ASP A 71 0.18 -22.81 -16.51
N GLY A 72 0.58 -22.11 -15.46
CA GLY A 72 1.52 -22.61 -14.44
C GLY A 72 2.99 -22.39 -14.79
N ASN A 73 3.35 -22.29 -16.07
CA ASN A 73 4.70 -22.00 -16.55
C ASN A 73 4.88 -20.53 -16.96
N TYR A 74 3.78 -19.80 -17.05
CA TYR A 74 3.76 -18.40 -17.51
C TYR A 74 4.45 -18.23 -18.86
N THR A 75 3.95 -19.01 -19.84
CA THR A 75 4.47 -18.96 -21.21
C THR A 75 4.27 -17.57 -21.80
N PRO A 76 5.34 -16.89 -22.25
CA PRO A 76 5.24 -15.55 -22.83
C PRO A 76 4.37 -15.53 -24.10
N VAL A 77 3.62 -14.45 -24.30
CA VAL A 77 2.89 -14.13 -25.52
C VAL A 77 3.44 -12.82 -26.11
N PRO A 78 4.61 -12.87 -26.77
CA PRO A 78 5.36 -11.66 -27.16
C PRO A 78 4.58 -10.72 -28.06
N GLU A 79 3.68 -11.25 -28.90
CA GLU A 79 2.86 -10.50 -29.84
C GLU A 79 1.87 -9.55 -29.14
N LEU A 80 1.56 -9.84 -27.87
CA LEU A 80 0.70 -9.01 -27.03
C LEU A 80 1.49 -8.00 -26.18
N THR A 81 2.83 -7.99 -26.26
CA THR A 81 3.63 -6.99 -25.55
C THR A 81 3.34 -5.59 -26.07
N GLN A 82 3.05 -4.67 -25.15
CA GLN A 82 2.79 -3.27 -25.50
C GLN A 82 3.75 -2.34 -24.74
N LYS A 83 4.15 -1.27 -25.43
CA LYS A 83 4.83 -0.11 -24.84
C LYS A 83 4.01 1.12 -25.17
N VAL A 84 3.58 1.83 -24.13
CA VAL A 84 2.73 3.01 -24.28
C VAL A 84 3.26 4.15 -23.42
N ALA A 85 2.94 5.38 -23.81
CA ALA A 85 3.30 6.54 -23.02
C ALA A 85 2.44 6.63 -21.74
N VAL A 86 3.05 7.08 -20.66
CA VAL A 86 2.36 7.54 -19.45
C VAL A 86 2.07 9.03 -19.62
N ASP A 87 0.83 9.44 -19.45
CA ASP A 87 0.45 10.84 -19.54
C ASP A 87 1.03 11.63 -18.37
N ALA A 88 1.82 12.64 -18.64
CA ALA A 88 2.55 13.40 -17.64
C ALA A 88 1.67 14.23 -16.69
N ALA A 89 0.45 14.57 -17.10
CA ALA A 89 -0.47 15.38 -16.28
C ALA A 89 -1.33 14.52 -15.36
N THR A 90 -1.68 13.31 -15.80
CA THR A 90 -2.57 12.41 -15.07
C THR A 90 -1.87 11.22 -14.45
N HIS A 91 -0.61 10.97 -14.81
CA HIS A 91 0.17 9.78 -14.45
C HIS A 91 -0.51 8.46 -14.84
N LYS A 92 -1.29 8.47 -15.93
CA LYS A 92 -2.08 7.32 -16.39
C LYS A 92 -1.64 6.84 -17.76
N ALA A 93 -1.80 5.54 -17.97
CA ALA A 93 -1.63 4.90 -19.26
C ALA A 93 -2.76 3.90 -19.50
N LYS A 94 -3.03 3.57 -20.75
CA LYS A 94 -4.04 2.58 -21.11
C LYS A 94 -3.42 1.55 -22.06
N VAL A 95 -3.68 0.26 -21.80
CA VAL A 95 -3.38 -0.84 -22.70
C VAL A 95 -4.64 -1.63 -23.00
N GLU A 96 -4.76 -2.11 -24.24
CA GLU A 96 -5.94 -2.84 -24.74
C GLU A 96 -5.50 -4.09 -25.50
N PHE A 97 -6.16 -5.19 -25.23
CA PHE A 97 -5.83 -6.50 -25.79
C PHE A 97 -7.06 -7.18 -26.35
N SER A 98 -6.89 -7.84 -27.51
CA SER A 98 -7.85 -8.80 -28.03
C SER A 98 -7.36 -10.20 -27.65
N LEU A 99 -8.00 -10.83 -26.67
CA LEU A 99 -7.57 -12.09 -26.06
C LEU A 99 -8.46 -13.24 -26.51
N VAL A 100 -7.86 -14.41 -26.77
CA VAL A 100 -8.61 -15.63 -27.13
C VAL A 100 -9.45 -16.09 -25.95
N LYS A 101 -10.75 -16.24 -26.16
CA LYS A 101 -11.72 -16.67 -25.17
C LYS A 101 -11.39 -18.04 -24.58
N GLY A 102 -11.70 -18.21 -23.30
CA GLY A 102 -11.44 -19.44 -22.56
C GLY A 102 -10.06 -19.54 -21.94
N ASN A 103 -9.08 -18.75 -22.40
CA ASN A 103 -7.75 -18.76 -21.85
C ASN A 103 -7.62 -17.85 -20.62
N LYS A 104 -6.67 -18.21 -19.76
CA LYS A 104 -6.25 -17.40 -18.62
C LYS A 104 -4.93 -16.74 -18.95
N TYR A 105 -4.86 -15.44 -18.70
CA TYR A 105 -3.67 -14.63 -18.94
C TYR A 105 -3.14 -14.01 -17.65
N ALA A 106 -1.84 -13.82 -17.60
CA ALA A 106 -1.16 -13.02 -16.59
C ALA A 106 -0.46 -11.84 -17.27
N PHE A 107 -0.42 -10.71 -16.59
CA PHE A 107 0.15 -9.46 -17.09
C PHE A 107 1.17 -8.95 -16.10
N ILE A 108 2.30 -8.47 -16.60
CA ILE A 108 3.25 -7.69 -15.83
C ILE A 108 3.31 -6.30 -16.44
N PHE A 109 3.15 -5.30 -15.60
CA PHE A 109 3.27 -3.90 -15.92
C PHE A 109 4.55 -3.36 -15.30
N TRP A 110 5.33 -2.61 -16.09
CA TRP A 110 6.53 -1.93 -15.66
C TRP A 110 6.52 -0.51 -16.20
N ALA A 111 6.64 0.50 -15.33
CA ALA A 111 6.72 1.89 -15.74
C ALA A 111 8.05 2.49 -15.31
N GLN A 112 8.67 3.25 -16.23
CA GLN A 112 10.00 3.83 -16.07
C GLN A 112 10.16 5.09 -16.91
N ALA A 113 11.27 5.78 -16.74
CA ALA A 113 11.68 6.82 -17.67
C ALA A 113 12.09 6.19 -19.00
N SER A 114 11.50 6.66 -20.10
CA SER A 114 11.86 6.22 -21.45
C SER A 114 13.28 6.67 -21.82
N ARG A 115 13.86 6.00 -22.82
CA ARG A 115 15.18 6.33 -23.36
C ARG A 115 16.29 6.35 -22.31
N THR A 116 16.15 5.51 -21.29
CA THR A 116 17.18 5.21 -20.29
C THR A 116 17.59 3.75 -20.40
N ASP A 117 18.73 3.40 -19.86
CA ASP A 117 19.26 2.05 -19.82
C ASP A 117 19.58 1.60 -18.38
N TYR A 118 18.82 2.14 -17.41
CA TYR A 118 18.97 1.77 -16.01
C TYR A 118 18.46 0.35 -15.71
N TYR A 119 17.54 -0.18 -16.54
CA TYR A 119 16.92 -1.48 -16.36
C TYR A 119 16.90 -2.29 -17.65
N GLU A 120 17.20 -3.59 -17.53
CA GLU A 120 16.96 -4.58 -18.57
C GLU A 120 15.51 -5.09 -18.44
N THR A 121 14.66 -4.70 -19.37
CA THR A 121 13.20 -4.96 -19.35
C THR A 121 12.74 -5.87 -20.50
N SER A 122 13.65 -6.62 -21.10
CA SER A 122 13.33 -7.59 -22.17
C SER A 122 12.45 -8.73 -21.69
N ASP A 123 12.60 -9.15 -20.44
CA ASP A 123 11.72 -10.09 -19.76
C ASP A 123 11.33 -9.52 -18.39
N LEU A 124 10.09 -9.05 -18.28
CA LEU A 124 9.61 -8.43 -17.04
C LEU A 124 9.47 -9.42 -15.87
N ARG A 125 9.58 -10.74 -16.10
CA ARG A 125 9.65 -11.71 -14.99
C ARG A 125 10.94 -11.59 -14.18
N SER A 126 11.97 -10.95 -14.77
CA SER A 126 13.27 -10.76 -14.15
C SER A 126 13.90 -9.46 -14.66
N VAL A 127 13.56 -8.35 -14.03
CA VAL A 127 14.11 -7.04 -14.35
C VAL A 127 15.44 -6.85 -13.66
N LYS A 128 16.50 -6.59 -14.42
CA LYS A 128 17.85 -6.36 -13.88
C LYS A 128 18.21 -4.88 -13.89
N MET A 129 18.90 -4.46 -12.85
CA MET A 129 19.51 -3.13 -12.80
C MET A 129 20.83 -3.13 -13.57
N ASN A 130 21.00 -2.19 -14.49
CA ASN A 130 22.26 -1.98 -15.16
C ASN A 130 23.22 -1.21 -14.24
N VAL A 131 23.91 -1.93 -13.38
CA VAL A 131 24.75 -1.36 -12.32
C VAL A 131 25.89 -0.45 -12.82
N ASN A 132 26.23 -0.51 -14.12
CA ASN A 132 27.27 0.33 -14.71
C ASN A 132 26.76 1.73 -15.12
N ASN A 133 25.43 1.90 -15.19
CA ASN A 133 24.83 3.14 -15.71
C ASN A 133 24.14 3.98 -14.64
N VAL A 134 24.04 3.45 -13.40
CA VAL A 134 23.36 4.13 -12.29
C VAL A 134 24.10 5.40 -11.84
N LYS A 135 23.32 6.41 -11.44
CA LYS A 135 23.84 7.70 -10.99
C LYS A 135 23.23 8.10 -9.65
N ALA A 136 24.00 8.78 -8.83
CA ALA A 136 23.44 9.46 -7.66
C ALA A 136 22.52 10.60 -8.12
N ASN A 137 21.53 10.95 -7.30
CA ASN A 137 20.62 12.08 -7.54
C ASN A 137 19.91 12.02 -8.91
N GLU A 138 19.54 10.85 -9.39
CA GLU A 138 18.93 10.67 -10.71
C GLU A 138 17.45 10.24 -10.58
N PRO A 139 16.50 11.17 -10.70
CA PRO A 139 15.06 10.85 -10.57
C PRO A 139 14.56 9.87 -11.64
N LYS A 140 15.20 9.80 -12.79
CA LYS A 140 14.83 8.87 -13.87
C LYS A 140 15.10 7.40 -13.55
N MET A 141 15.76 7.13 -12.42
CA MET A 141 15.89 5.75 -11.91
C MET A 141 14.65 5.27 -11.18
N ASP A 142 13.67 6.13 -10.91
CA ASP A 142 12.41 5.68 -10.31
C ASP A 142 11.65 4.76 -11.25
N ALA A 143 11.12 3.65 -10.73
CA ALA A 143 10.40 2.65 -11.51
C ALA A 143 9.29 1.97 -10.71
N PHE A 144 8.24 1.58 -11.42
CA PHE A 144 7.01 1.05 -10.83
C PHE A 144 6.61 -0.25 -11.51
N TRP A 145 5.90 -1.10 -10.78
CA TRP A 145 5.45 -2.38 -11.27
C TRP A 145 4.05 -2.71 -10.76
N ALA A 146 3.36 -3.56 -11.47
CA ALA A 146 2.13 -4.23 -11.03
C ALA A 146 1.97 -5.56 -11.78
N THR A 147 1.08 -6.41 -11.28
CA THR A 147 0.66 -7.63 -11.99
C THR A 147 -0.85 -7.75 -11.96
N ALA A 148 -1.40 -8.43 -12.95
CA ALA A 148 -2.80 -8.80 -13.00
C ALA A 148 -2.98 -10.18 -13.62
N THR A 149 -4.11 -10.81 -13.34
CA THR A 149 -4.56 -12.02 -14.03
C THR A 149 -5.96 -11.79 -14.58
N GLN A 150 -6.23 -12.33 -15.76
CA GLN A 150 -7.52 -12.20 -16.42
C GLN A 150 -7.90 -13.49 -17.12
N THR A 151 -9.12 -13.95 -16.94
CA THR A 151 -9.72 -14.97 -17.79
C THR A 151 -10.46 -14.26 -18.92
N ALA A 152 -10.14 -14.59 -20.17
CA ALA A 152 -10.81 -14.06 -21.33
C ALA A 152 -12.20 -14.71 -21.47
N THR A 153 -13.23 -14.01 -21.03
CA THR A 153 -14.64 -14.47 -21.12
C THR A 153 -15.31 -13.87 -22.36
N SER A 154 -16.56 -14.24 -22.61
CA SER A 154 -17.35 -13.66 -23.72
C SER A 154 -17.67 -12.17 -23.52
N THR A 155 -17.54 -11.65 -22.31
CA THR A 155 -17.82 -10.25 -21.99
C THR A 155 -16.52 -9.44 -21.94
N PRO A 156 -16.41 -8.32 -22.66
CA PRO A 156 -15.28 -7.41 -22.54
C PRO A 156 -15.08 -6.92 -21.11
N SER A 157 -13.83 -6.78 -20.69
CA SER A 157 -13.49 -6.31 -19.34
C SER A 157 -12.67 -5.03 -19.35
N LYS A 158 -12.92 -4.17 -18.36
CA LYS A 158 -12.14 -2.96 -18.08
C LYS A 158 -11.61 -3.05 -16.65
N ASN A 159 -10.30 -2.95 -16.50
CA ASN A 159 -9.63 -3.13 -15.22
C ASN A 159 -8.84 -1.86 -14.87
N ASN A 160 -8.77 -1.54 -13.58
CA ASN A 160 -7.91 -0.47 -13.08
C ASN A 160 -6.75 -1.09 -12.33
N ILE A 161 -5.53 -0.66 -12.67
CA ILE A 161 -4.28 -1.13 -12.07
C ILE A 161 -3.59 0.05 -11.43
N ILE A 162 -3.25 -0.08 -10.17
CA ILE A 162 -2.39 0.85 -9.46
C ILE A 162 -1.03 0.20 -9.31
N MET A 163 0.02 0.90 -9.70
CA MET A 163 1.39 0.40 -9.67
C MET A 163 2.06 0.67 -8.32
N TYR A 164 3.10 -0.09 -8.03
CA TYR A 164 3.92 0.03 -6.83
C TYR A 164 5.35 0.36 -7.22
N ARG A 165 6.07 1.11 -6.39
CA ARG A 165 7.48 1.35 -6.61
C ARG A 165 8.28 0.07 -6.38
N ALA A 166 9.15 -0.28 -7.36
CA ALA A 166 10.02 -1.45 -7.30
C ALA A 166 11.24 -1.25 -6.38
N LEU A 167 11.50 -0.02 -5.98
CA LEU A 167 12.74 0.45 -5.38
C LEU A 167 12.53 0.94 -3.95
N ALA A 168 13.62 0.91 -3.16
CA ALA A 168 13.81 1.77 -2.02
C ALA A 168 14.61 3.01 -2.45
N GLN A 169 14.39 4.12 -1.79
CA GLN A 169 15.23 5.32 -1.92
C GLN A 169 16.11 5.45 -0.68
N VAL A 170 17.42 5.60 -0.86
CA VAL A 170 18.38 5.85 0.22
C VAL A 170 18.90 7.27 0.10
N ASN A 171 18.69 8.07 1.14
CA ASN A 171 19.00 9.49 1.15
C ASN A 171 20.02 9.81 2.23
N PHE A 172 20.94 10.72 1.91
CA PHE A 172 21.85 11.35 2.86
C PHE A 172 21.44 12.81 3.00
N GLY A 173 21.03 13.23 4.18
CA GLY A 173 20.58 14.59 4.46
C GLY A 173 21.36 15.23 5.62
N ALA A 174 21.79 16.46 5.43
CA ALA A 174 22.49 17.20 6.46
C ALA A 174 21.73 18.47 6.87
N VAL A 175 21.86 18.85 8.13
CA VAL A 175 21.50 20.18 8.60
C VAL A 175 22.51 21.15 8.03
N LEU A 176 22.10 21.95 7.06
CA LEU A 176 22.95 22.98 6.51
C LEU A 176 22.98 24.21 7.43
N PRO A 177 24.12 24.90 7.53
CA PRO A 177 24.18 26.18 8.22
C PRO A 177 23.14 27.15 7.66
N ALA A 178 22.47 27.89 8.53
CA ALA A 178 21.48 28.89 8.11
C ALA A 178 22.05 29.79 7.01
N GLN A 179 21.25 30.04 5.97
CA GLN A 179 21.64 30.92 4.86
C GLN A 179 22.13 32.27 5.41
N GLY A 180 23.27 32.73 4.88
CA GLY A 180 23.86 34.02 5.28
C GLY A 180 25.07 33.92 6.23
N ARG A 181 25.49 32.73 6.65
CA ARG A 181 26.76 32.55 7.35
C ARG A 181 27.93 32.55 6.35
N ALA A 182 29.01 33.22 6.70
CA ALA A 182 30.21 33.34 5.84
C ALA A 182 30.93 31.99 5.61
N ASP A 183 30.62 30.98 6.41
CA ASP A 183 31.18 29.63 6.38
C ASP A 183 30.21 28.58 5.78
N ALA A 184 29.12 29.02 5.12
CA ALA A 184 28.16 28.13 4.49
C ALA A 184 28.84 27.30 3.38
N VAL A 185 28.91 25.99 3.61
CA VAL A 185 29.46 25.05 2.65
C VAL A 185 28.33 24.52 1.76
N THR A 186 28.46 24.69 0.45
CA THR A 186 27.49 24.16 -0.51
C THR A 186 28.05 22.89 -1.14
N VAL A 187 27.31 21.79 -1.04
CA VAL A 187 27.57 20.56 -1.79
C VAL A 187 27.00 20.73 -3.18
N THR A 188 27.80 20.46 -4.21
CA THR A 188 27.41 20.65 -5.62
C THR A 188 27.15 19.33 -6.34
N LYS A 189 27.84 18.28 -5.92
CA LYS A 189 27.75 16.93 -6.49
C LYS A 189 27.94 15.87 -5.42
N SER A 190 27.47 14.66 -5.70
CA SER A 190 27.73 13.51 -4.83
C SER A 190 27.87 12.22 -5.63
N THR A 191 28.59 11.26 -5.03
CA THR A 191 28.62 9.84 -5.43
C THR A 191 28.12 8.99 -4.27
N ILE A 192 27.56 7.84 -4.58
CA ILE A 192 27.12 6.87 -3.56
C ILE A 192 27.67 5.50 -3.91
N SER A 193 28.28 4.82 -2.92
CA SER A 193 28.66 3.42 -3.05
C SER A 193 27.90 2.60 -2.02
N MET A 194 27.30 1.51 -2.45
CA MET A 194 26.51 0.61 -1.59
C MET A 194 26.95 -0.82 -1.76
N LYS A 195 26.96 -1.59 -0.66
CA LYS A 195 27.33 -3.01 -0.64
C LYS A 195 26.16 -3.89 -0.26
N GLY A 196 26.04 -5.00 -0.98
CA GLY A 196 24.99 -5.99 -0.73
C GLY A 196 23.62 -5.61 -1.33
N VAL A 197 23.62 -4.84 -2.40
CA VAL A 197 22.40 -4.38 -3.10
C VAL A 197 21.84 -5.51 -3.97
N PRO A 198 20.53 -5.80 -3.95
CA PRO A 198 19.91 -6.64 -4.97
C PRO A 198 20.01 -5.98 -6.36
N ASP A 199 20.39 -6.76 -7.36
CA ASP A 199 20.49 -6.29 -8.74
C ASP A 199 19.37 -6.78 -9.65
N THR A 200 18.54 -7.70 -9.17
CA THR A 200 17.44 -8.31 -9.91
C THR A 200 16.14 -8.21 -9.14
N PHE A 201 15.08 -7.76 -9.80
CA PHE A 201 13.73 -7.66 -9.28
C PHE A 201 12.79 -8.58 -10.04
N HIS A 202 12.06 -9.43 -9.32
CA HIS A 202 11.05 -10.33 -9.86
C HIS A 202 9.65 -9.82 -9.51
N PRO A 203 8.97 -9.10 -10.38
CA PRO A 203 7.55 -8.86 -10.26
C PRO A 203 6.89 -10.22 -10.29
N PHE A 204 6.15 -10.57 -9.23
CA PHE A 204 5.67 -11.89 -9.10
C PHE A 204 4.82 -12.47 -10.10
N LEU A 205 4.84 -13.75 -10.22
CA LEU A 205 3.93 -14.63 -10.92
C LEU A 205 3.67 -15.90 -10.11
N GLY A 206 2.40 -16.33 -9.96
CA GLY A 206 2.02 -17.64 -9.45
C GLY A 206 1.99 -17.83 -7.93
N GLY A 207 1.42 -16.89 -7.17
CA GLY A 207 1.22 -17.04 -5.73
C GLY A 207 2.50 -16.92 -4.86
N LYS A 208 3.66 -16.60 -5.49
CA LYS A 208 4.90 -16.30 -4.78
C LYS A 208 4.99 -14.79 -4.54
N SER A 209 5.54 -14.36 -3.45
CA SER A 209 5.77 -12.94 -3.17
C SER A 209 6.81 -12.37 -4.14
N THR A 210 6.70 -11.08 -4.44
CA THR A 210 7.75 -10.31 -5.12
C THR A 210 9.09 -10.56 -4.45
N ALA A 211 10.11 -10.90 -5.23
CA ALA A 211 11.45 -11.20 -4.74
C ALA A 211 12.48 -10.24 -5.34
N CYS A 212 13.49 -9.91 -4.55
CA CYS A 212 14.71 -9.29 -5.03
C CYS A 212 15.85 -10.28 -4.83
N GLU A 213 16.66 -10.48 -5.86
CA GLU A 213 17.78 -11.40 -5.86
C GLU A 213 19.10 -10.67 -6.11
N GLY A 214 20.18 -11.38 -5.89
CA GLY A 214 21.53 -10.84 -6.03
C GLY A 214 22.02 -10.13 -4.77
N SER A 215 23.31 -9.87 -4.77
CA SER A 215 24.01 -9.11 -3.73
C SER A 215 25.29 -8.58 -4.36
N VAL A 216 25.22 -7.36 -4.88
CA VAL A 216 26.32 -6.73 -5.61
C VAL A 216 26.75 -5.45 -4.91
N ASP A 217 27.97 -5.05 -5.15
CA ASP A 217 28.48 -3.74 -4.76
C ASP A 217 28.28 -2.77 -5.93
N ILE A 218 27.56 -1.67 -5.67
CA ILE A 218 27.21 -0.69 -6.70
C ILE A 218 27.84 0.64 -6.36
N THR A 219 28.40 1.33 -7.38
CA THR A 219 28.78 2.73 -7.27
C THR A 219 27.89 3.55 -8.21
N PHE A 220 27.06 4.40 -7.63
CA PHE A 220 26.27 5.39 -8.35
C PHE A 220 27.20 6.54 -8.76
N ALA A 221 27.32 6.76 -10.06
CA ALA A 221 28.23 7.77 -10.61
C ALA A 221 27.88 9.18 -10.09
N GLU A 222 28.90 10.01 -10.03
CA GLU A 222 28.76 11.41 -9.58
C GLU A 222 27.70 12.18 -10.39
N ASN A 223 26.83 12.89 -9.69
CA ASN A 223 25.83 13.77 -10.28
C ASN A 223 25.62 15.01 -9.41
N ALA A 224 24.99 16.05 -9.98
CA ALA A 224 24.59 17.25 -9.25
C ALA A 224 23.63 16.91 -8.10
N THR A 225 23.72 17.68 -7.02
CA THR A 225 22.75 17.57 -5.92
C THR A 225 21.36 18.00 -6.37
N ILE A 226 20.34 17.46 -5.73
CA ILE A 226 18.95 17.87 -5.93
C ILE A 226 18.61 18.87 -4.82
N ASP A 227 17.94 19.96 -5.19
CA ASP A 227 17.48 20.99 -4.26
C ASP A 227 16.15 20.54 -3.63
N GLU A 228 16.25 19.72 -2.61
CA GLU A 228 15.10 19.21 -1.84
C GLU A 228 15.43 19.15 -0.35
N ASN A 229 14.45 19.48 0.48
CA ASN A 229 14.56 19.50 1.91
C ASN A 229 13.59 18.51 2.56
N LEU A 230 13.99 17.98 3.70
CA LEU A 230 13.19 17.11 4.55
C LEU A 230 13.13 17.67 5.96
N THR A 231 11.94 17.83 6.53
CA THR A 231 11.75 18.20 7.93
C THR A 231 11.47 16.95 8.76
N VAL A 232 12.31 16.68 9.75
CA VAL A 232 12.15 15.57 10.70
C VAL A 232 12.24 16.08 12.12
N ALA A 233 11.20 15.88 12.91
CA ALA A 233 11.14 16.34 14.32
C ALA A 233 11.51 17.83 14.48
N SER A 234 10.97 18.68 13.60
CA SER A 234 11.21 20.14 13.56
C SER A 234 12.64 20.56 13.21
N VAL A 235 13.43 19.65 12.63
CA VAL A 235 14.76 19.96 12.10
C VAL A 235 14.71 19.83 10.58
N ASP A 236 15.18 20.84 9.87
CA ASP A 236 15.26 20.85 8.41
C ASP A 236 16.61 20.28 7.96
N TYR A 237 16.53 19.31 7.05
CA TYR A 237 17.68 18.69 6.42
C TYR A 237 17.61 18.94 4.92
N SER A 238 18.75 19.25 4.30
CA SER A 238 18.85 19.24 2.83
C SER A 238 19.39 17.91 2.36
N TYR A 239 18.79 17.34 1.32
CA TYR A 239 19.31 16.14 0.70
C TYR A 239 20.61 16.44 -0.05
N LEU A 240 21.66 15.74 0.33
CA LEU A 240 22.99 15.88 -0.28
C LEU A 240 23.25 14.78 -1.31
N ALA A 241 22.67 13.60 -1.11
CA ALA A 241 22.79 12.48 -2.02
C ALA A 241 21.58 11.55 -1.89
N THR A 242 21.11 11.04 -3.03
CA THR A 242 20.03 10.05 -3.10
C THR A 242 20.36 8.94 -4.08
N ALA A 243 19.91 7.73 -3.81
CA ALA A 243 20.02 6.60 -4.72
C ALA A 243 18.77 5.73 -4.68
N TYR A 244 18.44 5.13 -5.81
CA TYR A 244 17.39 4.14 -5.93
C TYR A 244 17.98 2.74 -6.04
N VAL A 245 17.50 1.81 -5.23
CA VAL A 245 17.96 0.40 -5.20
C VAL A 245 16.78 -0.54 -5.17
N PHE A 246 16.89 -1.69 -5.82
CA PHE A 246 15.89 -2.73 -5.62
C PHE A 246 15.85 -3.16 -4.16
N ALA A 247 14.64 -3.33 -3.65
CA ALA A 247 14.46 -3.78 -2.29
C ALA A 247 13.22 -4.69 -2.17
N PRO A 248 13.30 -5.75 -1.36
CA PRO A 248 12.16 -6.62 -1.08
C PRO A 248 11.09 -5.86 -0.26
N LYS A 249 9.88 -6.40 -0.22
CA LYS A 249 8.81 -5.87 0.66
C LYS A 249 9.12 -6.01 2.15
N SER A 250 9.95 -7.00 2.52
CA SER A 250 10.47 -7.18 3.89
C SER A 250 11.77 -6.42 4.07
N ASP A 251 12.10 -6.08 5.31
CA ASP A 251 13.38 -5.46 5.64
C ASP A 251 14.57 -6.25 5.11
N LYS A 252 15.47 -5.54 4.44
CA LYS A 252 16.81 -6.01 4.10
C LYS A 252 17.81 -4.98 4.58
N LYS A 253 18.97 -5.43 5.02
CA LYS A 253 20.08 -4.53 5.39
C LYS A 253 21.15 -4.57 4.32
N LEU A 254 21.54 -3.40 3.85
CA LEU A 254 22.78 -3.22 3.09
C LEU A 254 23.96 -3.38 4.05
N THR A 255 25.04 -3.98 3.59
CA THR A 255 26.25 -4.12 4.41
C THR A 255 26.86 -2.76 4.73
N ASP A 256 26.87 -1.86 3.75
CA ASP A 256 27.36 -0.50 3.89
C ASP A 256 26.72 0.41 2.85
N ALA A 257 26.53 1.69 3.21
CA ALA A 257 26.17 2.76 2.28
C ALA A 257 27.08 3.96 2.56
N LYS A 258 27.89 4.32 1.57
CA LYS A 258 28.84 5.43 1.65
C LYS A 258 28.47 6.51 0.65
N ALA A 259 28.32 7.74 1.12
CA ALA A 259 28.24 8.91 0.26
C ALA A 259 29.52 9.73 0.30
N THR A 260 29.91 10.27 -0.85
CA THR A 260 31.01 11.24 -0.98
C THR A 260 30.45 12.52 -1.59
N PHE A 261 30.67 13.62 -0.91
CA PHE A 261 30.16 14.93 -1.27
C PHE A 261 31.30 15.80 -1.82
N THR A 262 31.07 16.43 -2.97
CA THR A 262 31.97 17.42 -3.58
C THR A 262 31.41 18.81 -3.30
N MET A 263 32.18 19.64 -2.63
CA MET A 263 31.78 20.98 -2.23
C MET A 263 32.12 22.01 -3.32
N SER A 264 31.48 23.16 -3.30
CA SER A 264 31.75 24.29 -4.20
C SER A 264 33.20 24.76 -4.19
N THR A 265 33.95 24.49 -3.11
CA THR A 265 35.39 24.75 -2.99
C THR A 265 36.28 23.71 -3.67
N GLY A 266 35.69 22.64 -4.24
CA GLY A 266 36.41 21.48 -4.77
C GLY A 266 36.89 20.47 -3.73
N LYS A 267 36.66 20.72 -2.44
CA LYS A 267 36.97 19.76 -1.38
C LYS A 267 35.92 18.66 -1.36
N THR A 268 36.31 17.46 -0.92
CA THR A 268 35.42 16.31 -0.75
C THR A 268 35.39 15.86 0.70
N THR A 269 34.25 15.35 1.13
CA THR A 269 34.09 14.62 2.40
C THR A 269 33.25 13.36 2.16
N SER A 270 33.36 12.38 3.04
CA SER A 270 32.60 11.12 2.92
C SER A 270 32.02 10.72 4.25
N VAL A 271 30.85 10.09 4.20
CA VAL A 271 30.21 9.42 5.34
C VAL A 271 29.87 7.98 4.95
N SER A 272 30.03 7.04 5.88
CA SER A 272 29.70 5.63 5.69
C SER A 272 28.76 5.18 6.78
N ALA A 273 27.67 4.55 6.42
CA ALA A 273 26.65 4.02 7.31
C ALA A 273 26.53 2.51 7.11
N PRO A 274 26.96 1.69 8.09
CA PRO A 274 26.83 0.25 8.02
C PRO A 274 25.40 -0.21 8.35
N ASN A 275 25.02 -1.39 7.85
CA ASN A 275 23.75 -2.05 8.17
C ASN A 275 22.52 -1.19 7.86
N VAL A 276 22.55 -0.44 6.76
CA VAL A 276 21.45 0.44 6.35
C VAL A 276 20.24 -0.39 5.94
N PRO A 277 19.10 -0.25 6.62
CA PRO A 277 17.90 -0.97 6.27
C PRO A 277 17.30 -0.39 4.97
N ILE A 278 16.84 -1.28 4.09
CA ILE A 278 16.10 -0.93 2.87
C ILE A 278 14.83 -1.77 2.78
N GLN A 279 13.77 -1.17 2.27
CA GLN A 279 12.51 -1.84 2.01
C GLN A 279 11.87 -1.25 0.76
N GLY A 280 11.28 -2.10 -0.08
CA GLY A 280 10.60 -1.66 -1.30
C GLY A 280 9.49 -0.67 -0.98
N ASN A 281 9.48 0.43 -1.72
CA ASN A 281 8.57 1.55 -1.55
C ASN A 281 8.78 2.39 -0.26
N TYR A 282 9.97 2.36 0.33
CA TYR A 282 10.33 3.16 1.50
C TYR A 282 11.52 4.07 1.22
N ARG A 283 11.56 5.19 1.95
CA ARG A 283 12.74 6.05 2.04
C ARG A 283 13.55 5.66 3.27
N THR A 284 14.83 5.42 3.11
CA THR A 284 15.79 5.33 4.20
C THR A 284 16.59 6.61 4.25
N ASN A 285 16.43 7.39 5.31
CA ASN A 285 17.08 8.68 5.47
C ASN A 285 18.23 8.56 6.48
N ILE A 286 19.45 8.85 6.05
CA ILE A 286 20.66 8.92 6.85
C ILE A 286 20.88 10.42 7.15
N LEU A 287 20.50 10.85 8.35
CA LEU A 287 20.39 12.27 8.71
C LEU A 287 21.38 12.64 9.81
N GLY A 288 22.05 13.76 9.66
CA GLY A 288 22.97 14.25 10.67
C GLY A 288 23.85 15.41 10.21
N ASP A 289 24.92 15.68 10.95
CA ASP A 289 25.96 16.60 10.53
C ASP A 289 26.98 15.87 9.64
N LEU A 290 26.59 15.61 8.38
CA LEU A 290 27.32 14.74 7.47
C LEU A 290 28.56 15.42 6.85
N LEU A 291 28.75 16.72 7.05
CA LEU A 291 29.81 17.49 6.39
C LEU A 291 31.01 17.75 7.31
N THR A 292 30.94 17.39 8.59
CA THR A 292 32.03 17.53 9.54
C THR A 292 32.83 16.24 9.72
N VAL A 293 34.10 16.38 10.04
CA VAL A 293 34.98 15.23 10.35
C VAL A 293 34.52 14.60 11.67
N GLY A 294 34.22 13.31 11.66
CA GLY A 294 33.69 12.60 12.81
C GLY A 294 32.17 12.72 12.95
N ALA A 295 31.48 12.92 11.83
CA ALA A 295 30.03 13.07 11.73
C ALA A 295 29.25 12.06 12.56
N THR A 296 28.34 12.54 13.39
CA THR A 296 27.30 11.74 14.02
C THR A 296 26.05 11.77 13.13
N PHE A 297 25.47 10.62 12.85
CA PHE A 297 24.25 10.53 12.07
C PHE A 297 23.27 9.52 12.68
N ASN A 298 22.00 9.70 12.36
CA ASN A 298 20.93 8.76 12.69
C ASN A 298 20.39 8.16 11.40
N VAL A 299 20.16 6.85 11.39
CA VAL A 299 19.44 6.19 10.30
C VAL A 299 17.98 6.13 10.67
N LYS A 300 17.11 6.76 9.88
CA LYS A 300 15.67 6.69 10.02
C LYS A 300 15.07 6.09 8.75
N ILE A 301 14.20 5.10 8.93
CA ILE A 301 13.30 4.65 7.87
C ILE A 301 12.07 5.53 7.94
N ASP A 302 11.79 6.24 6.87
CA ASP A 302 10.52 6.89 6.68
C ASP A 302 9.61 5.89 5.99
N SER A 303 8.58 5.45 6.69
CA SER A 303 7.66 4.42 6.22
C SER A 303 6.79 4.87 5.06
N GLU A 304 6.89 6.14 4.61
CA GLU A 304 6.07 6.66 3.53
C GLU A 304 6.89 7.57 2.60
N PHE A 305 6.83 7.26 1.32
CA PHE A 305 6.97 8.29 0.30
C PHE A 305 5.74 9.20 0.41
N LYS A 306 5.84 10.31 1.10
CA LYS A 306 4.72 11.24 1.27
C LYS A 306 4.12 11.57 -0.09
N GLY A 307 2.85 11.20 -0.27
CA GLY A 307 2.05 11.56 -1.43
C GLY A 307 2.14 10.64 -2.64
N VAL A 308 3.02 9.65 -2.70
CA VAL A 308 3.33 8.90 -3.93
C VAL A 308 2.67 7.54 -4.01
N ASP A 309 2.32 6.92 -2.91
CA ASP A 309 1.66 5.62 -2.94
C ASP A 309 0.39 5.63 -2.11
N LYS A 310 -0.71 5.90 -2.76
CA LYS A 310 -2.05 5.79 -2.16
C LYS A 310 -2.43 4.34 -1.82
N THR A 311 -1.65 3.38 -2.27
CA THR A 311 -1.94 1.94 -2.13
C THR A 311 -0.98 1.23 -1.20
N TYR A 312 0.22 1.76 -0.93
CA TYR A 312 1.11 1.21 0.05
C TYR A 312 0.79 1.79 1.42
N ASP A 313 0.00 1.06 2.14
CA ASP A 313 -0.36 1.33 3.51
C ASP A 313 0.51 0.46 4.44
N ALA A 314 1.47 1.09 5.11
CA ALA A 314 2.40 0.38 5.99
C ALA A 314 1.67 -0.30 7.16
N VAL A 315 0.62 0.32 7.68
CA VAL A 315 -0.22 -0.21 8.76
C VAL A 315 -0.97 -1.44 8.26
N SER A 316 -1.73 -1.29 7.16
CA SER A 316 -2.46 -2.37 6.51
C SER A 316 -1.54 -3.52 6.12
N SER A 317 -0.50 -3.23 5.35
CA SER A 317 0.46 -4.23 4.87
C SER A 317 1.18 -4.97 5.99
N SER A 318 1.46 -4.32 7.12
CA SER A 318 2.10 -4.96 8.28
C SER A 318 1.13 -5.87 9.01
N LEU A 319 -0.10 -5.43 9.22
CA LEU A 319 -1.16 -6.25 9.81
C LEU A 319 -1.46 -7.47 8.93
N GLU A 320 -1.59 -7.28 7.62
CA GLU A 320 -1.84 -8.37 6.67
C GLU A 320 -0.73 -9.43 6.62
N LYS A 321 0.46 -9.09 7.10
CA LYS A 321 1.64 -9.99 7.13
C LYS A 321 1.94 -10.61 8.51
N GLY A 322 1.14 -10.32 9.51
CA GLY A 322 1.33 -10.89 10.84
C GLY A 322 2.29 -10.12 11.74
N ALA A 323 2.40 -8.81 11.55
CA ALA A 323 3.25 -7.98 12.41
C ALA A 323 2.47 -7.40 13.61
N THR A 324 3.22 -7.00 14.64
CA THR A 324 2.74 -6.09 15.67
C THR A 324 2.85 -4.66 15.15
N VAL A 325 1.73 -3.95 15.10
CA VAL A 325 1.64 -2.55 14.66
C VAL A 325 1.25 -1.67 15.84
N THR A 326 2.02 -0.62 16.11
CA THR A 326 1.67 0.43 17.08
C THR A 326 1.39 1.72 16.29
N LEU A 327 0.19 2.26 16.42
CA LEU A 327 -0.17 3.50 15.73
C LEU A 327 0.61 4.68 16.32
N SER A 328 1.22 5.47 15.45
CA SER A 328 1.84 6.75 15.81
C SER A 328 0.94 7.94 15.49
N ASN A 329 0.02 7.78 14.54
CA ASN A 329 -0.97 8.75 14.09
C ASN A 329 -2.31 8.07 13.87
N ASP A 330 -3.38 8.86 13.72
CA ASP A 330 -4.65 8.34 13.27
C ASP A 330 -4.49 7.69 11.89
N TYR A 331 -5.13 6.55 11.72
CA TYR A 331 -5.07 5.76 10.51
C TYR A 331 -6.45 5.68 9.85
N SER A 332 -6.48 5.89 8.55
CA SER A 332 -7.69 5.70 7.75
C SER A 332 -7.42 4.70 6.63
N VAL A 333 -8.26 3.67 6.55
CA VAL A 333 -8.20 2.66 5.49
C VAL A 333 -8.29 3.35 4.12
N ALA A 334 -7.53 2.85 3.15
CA ALA A 334 -7.46 3.43 1.81
C ALA A 334 -8.84 3.58 1.18
N LYS A 335 -9.02 4.66 0.41
CA LYS A 335 -10.28 4.93 -0.30
C LYS A 335 -10.66 3.74 -1.19
N GLU A 336 -11.95 3.37 -1.14
CA GLU A 336 -12.55 2.25 -1.87
C GLU A 336 -12.15 0.85 -1.36
N SER A 337 -11.36 0.76 -0.29
CA SER A 337 -11.10 -0.52 0.39
C SER A 337 -12.30 -0.97 1.22
N THR A 338 -12.58 -2.26 1.21
CA THR A 338 -13.61 -2.87 2.08
C THR A 338 -13.13 -3.13 3.50
N GLY A 339 -11.85 -2.92 3.78
CA GLY A 339 -11.21 -3.07 5.10
C GLY A 339 -9.82 -3.67 5.00
N VAL A 340 -9.07 -3.62 6.12
CA VAL A 340 -7.78 -4.31 6.26
C VAL A 340 -8.03 -5.77 6.62
N CYS A 341 -7.50 -6.70 5.82
CA CYS A 341 -7.77 -8.13 5.93
C CYS A 341 -6.63 -8.89 6.62
N ILE A 342 -6.92 -9.50 7.75
CA ILE A 342 -6.01 -10.45 8.42
C ILE A 342 -6.34 -11.85 7.88
N ALA A 343 -5.53 -12.32 6.94
CA ALA A 343 -5.80 -13.56 6.20
C ALA A 343 -5.68 -14.82 7.07
N VAL A 344 -6.28 -15.93 6.62
CA VAL A 344 -6.16 -17.25 7.27
C VAL A 344 -4.69 -17.60 7.50
N GLY A 345 -4.36 -18.05 8.71
CA GLY A 345 -3.00 -18.42 9.12
C GLY A 345 -2.11 -17.23 9.51
N VAL A 346 -2.56 -16.00 9.33
CA VAL A 346 -1.87 -14.79 9.79
C VAL A 346 -2.24 -14.51 11.25
N THR A 347 -1.24 -14.12 12.06
CA THR A 347 -1.43 -13.66 13.44
C THR A 347 -0.84 -12.29 13.60
N SER A 348 -1.66 -11.29 13.92
CA SER A 348 -1.29 -9.88 14.00
C SER A 348 -1.69 -9.26 15.33
N GLU A 349 -1.04 -8.17 15.67
CA GLU A 349 -1.35 -7.36 16.85
C GLU A 349 -1.44 -5.88 16.45
N LEU A 350 -2.50 -5.20 16.90
CA LEU A 350 -2.72 -3.78 16.71
C LEU A 350 -2.74 -3.07 18.06
N ASN A 351 -1.77 -2.20 18.31
CA ASN A 351 -1.72 -1.32 19.47
C ASN A 351 -2.22 0.07 19.05
N LEU A 352 -3.40 0.46 19.47
CA LEU A 352 -4.04 1.74 19.10
C LEU A 352 -3.26 2.95 19.61
N ASN A 353 -2.65 2.85 20.81
CA ASN A 353 -1.77 3.91 21.36
C ASN A 353 -2.43 5.30 21.39
N GLY A 354 -3.71 5.38 21.75
CA GLY A 354 -4.49 6.61 21.78
C GLY A 354 -4.85 7.19 20.40
N LYS A 355 -4.75 6.39 19.31
CA LYS A 355 -5.01 6.79 17.93
C LYS A 355 -6.23 6.08 17.37
N ASN A 356 -6.80 6.67 16.31
CA ASN A 356 -7.97 6.13 15.63
C ASN A 356 -7.59 5.27 14.45
N PHE A 357 -8.29 4.15 14.29
CA PHE A 357 -8.23 3.26 13.12
C PHE A 357 -9.60 3.26 12.45
N SER A 358 -9.73 3.87 11.29
CA SER A 358 -11.03 4.12 10.69
C SER A 358 -11.16 3.69 9.23
N ASN A 359 -12.40 3.37 8.82
CA ASN A 359 -12.79 3.24 7.42
C ASN A 359 -14.01 4.12 7.14
N VAL A 360 -13.77 5.39 6.82
CA VAL A 360 -14.80 6.41 6.54
C VAL A 360 -14.84 6.81 5.07
N ASN A 361 -14.02 6.20 4.23
CA ASN A 361 -13.84 6.58 2.83
C ASN A 361 -14.81 5.84 1.92
N GLY A 362 -15.75 6.51 1.42
CA GLY A 362 -16.71 6.44 0.33
C GLY A 362 -16.89 5.21 -0.56
N ALA A 363 -16.70 3.96 -0.11
CA ALA A 363 -17.16 2.80 -0.84
C ALA A 363 -18.67 2.63 -0.64
N THR A 364 -19.42 2.32 -1.70
CA THR A 364 -20.86 2.00 -1.63
C THR A 364 -21.13 0.55 -1.23
N ALA A 365 -20.09 -0.26 -1.06
CA ALA A 365 -20.16 -1.68 -0.71
C ALA A 365 -20.25 -1.90 0.83
N ASN A 366 -20.46 -3.14 1.22
CA ASN A 366 -20.27 -3.58 2.60
C ASN A 366 -18.80 -3.39 3.00
N LYS A 367 -18.56 -2.79 4.15
CA LYS A 367 -17.20 -2.51 4.59
C LYS A 367 -17.02 -2.66 6.10
N ALA A 368 -15.76 -2.88 6.47
CA ALA A 368 -15.30 -2.86 7.84
C ALA A 368 -14.01 -2.02 7.95
N ALA A 369 -13.60 -1.63 9.14
CA ALA A 369 -12.25 -1.15 9.33
C ALA A 369 -11.26 -2.33 9.30
N LEU A 370 -11.62 -3.44 9.94
CA LEU A 370 -10.84 -4.68 10.00
C LEU A 370 -11.68 -5.91 9.62
N GLN A 371 -11.10 -6.82 8.83
CA GLN A 371 -11.67 -8.12 8.48
C GLN A 371 -10.73 -9.22 8.97
N VAL A 372 -11.19 -10.09 9.86
CA VAL A 372 -10.36 -11.06 10.57
C VAL A 372 -10.72 -12.48 10.14
N HIS A 373 -9.94 -13.06 9.23
CA HIS A 373 -9.96 -14.48 8.87
C HIS A 373 -8.88 -15.29 9.61
N GLY A 374 -7.82 -14.62 10.09
CA GLY A 374 -6.73 -15.17 10.88
C GLY A 374 -6.90 -14.87 12.37
N LYS A 375 -5.82 -14.45 13.02
CA LYS A 375 -5.83 -14.03 14.42
C LYS A 375 -5.43 -12.57 14.56
N LEU A 376 -6.22 -11.77 15.29
CA LEU A 376 -5.92 -10.38 15.59
C LEU A 376 -6.09 -10.12 17.08
N THR A 377 -5.09 -9.49 17.70
CA THR A 377 -5.20 -8.93 19.05
C THR A 377 -5.16 -7.41 18.96
N ILE A 378 -6.10 -6.73 19.64
CA ILE A 378 -6.15 -5.26 19.69
C ILE A 378 -5.95 -4.79 21.12
N ASN A 379 -5.00 -3.86 21.31
CA ASN A 379 -4.60 -3.34 22.61
C ASN A 379 -4.63 -1.81 22.65
N GLY A 380 -4.65 -1.28 23.85
CA GLY A 380 -4.46 0.16 24.16
C GLY A 380 -5.73 0.99 23.94
N ASP A 381 -5.60 2.28 24.24
CA ASP A 381 -6.67 3.26 24.04
C ASP A 381 -6.65 3.78 22.60
N GLY A 382 -7.78 4.27 22.13
CA GLY A 382 -8.01 4.73 20.75
C GLY A 382 -9.35 4.24 20.22
N GLU A 383 -9.71 4.55 19.00
CA GLU A 383 -11.01 4.16 18.44
C GLU A 383 -10.86 3.34 17.15
N VAL A 384 -11.64 2.28 17.01
CA VAL A 384 -11.86 1.57 15.75
C VAL A 384 -13.25 1.91 15.24
N TYR A 385 -13.33 2.52 14.05
CA TYR A 385 -14.55 3.12 13.53
C TYR A 385 -14.79 2.82 12.04
N CYS A 386 -16.06 2.61 11.67
CA CYS A 386 -16.46 2.46 10.27
C CYS A 386 -17.80 3.14 9.98
N GLU A 387 -17.89 3.86 8.84
CA GLU A 387 -19.13 4.46 8.35
C GLU A 387 -19.15 4.64 6.82
N GLY A 388 -20.32 5.04 6.27
CA GLY A 388 -20.48 5.49 4.89
C GLY A 388 -20.65 4.39 3.85
N GLY A 389 -20.65 3.10 4.24
CA GLY A 389 -20.98 1.97 3.37
C GLY A 389 -22.47 1.63 3.36
N ALA A 390 -22.86 0.68 2.50
CA ALA A 390 -24.20 0.09 2.52
C ALA A 390 -24.44 -0.70 3.81
N VAL A 391 -23.44 -1.45 4.24
CA VAL A 391 -23.33 -2.12 5.54
C VAL A 391 -21.99 -1.73 6.14
N ASN A 392 -21.98 -1.35 7.41
CA ASN A 392 -20.78 -0.94 8.13
C ASN A 392 -20.55 -1.83 9.34
N ASN A 393 -19.31 -2.21 9.57
CA ASN A 393 -18.86 -2.85 10.80
C ASN A 393 -17.51 -2.25 11.21
N ALA A 394 -17.27 -1.97 12.48
CA ALA A 394 -15.93 -1.63 12.89
C ALA A 394 -15.01 -2.83 12.63
N ILE A 395 -15.45 -4.04 13.03
CA ILE A 395 -14.71 -5.27 12.76
C ILE A 395 -15.68 -6.36 12.29
N ILE A 396 -15.30 -7.08 11.22
CA ILE A 396 -15.92 -8.36 10.84
C ILE A 396 -14.96 -9.48 11.21
N VAL A 397 -15.46 -10.50 11.89
CA VAL A 397 -14.73 -11.74 12.15
C VAL A 397 -15.32 -12.83 11.28
N GLU A 398 -14.53 -13.27 10.32
CA GLU A 398 -14.91 -14.23 9.30
C GLU A 398 -14.74 -15.66 9.81
N GLN A 399 -15.15 -16.63 8.99
CA GLN A 399 -15.11 -18.06 9.33
C GLN A 399 -13.70 -18.49 9.74
N GLY A 400 -13.59 -19.05 10.95
CA GLY A 400 -12.31 -19.49 11.53
C GLY A 400 -11.39 -18.37 12.02
N GLY A 401 -11.81 -17.12 11.90
CA GLY A 401 -11.11 -15.97 12.46
C GLY A 401 -11.17 -15.93 13.99
N HIS A 402 -10.16 -15.34 14.62
CA HIS A 402 -10.09 -15.18 16.05
C HIS A 402 -9.66 -13.77 16.43
N LEU A 403 -10.53 -13.05 17.16
CA LEU A 403 -10.30 -11.68 17.60
C LEU A 403 -10.19 -11.62 19.12
N VAL A 404 -9.14 -10.97 19.63
CA VAL A 404 -8.96 -10.66 21.06
C VAL A 404 -8.91 -9.14 21.24
N ILE A 405 -9.74 -8.62 22.13
CA ILE A 405 -9.81 -7.20 22.46
C ILE A 405 -9.46 -6.97 23.91
N ASN A 406 -8.38 -6.22 24.16
CA ASN A 406 -7.91 -5.88 25.50
C ASN A 406 -8.21 -4.42 25.91
N GLY A 407 -8.61 -3.56 24.97
CA GLY A 407 -8.91 -2.15 25.22
C GLY A 407 -9.44 -1.44 23.98
N GLY A 408 -9.54 -0.13 24.02
CA GLY A 408 -9.98 0.73 22.93
C GLY A 408 -11.49 1.01 22.93
N THR A 409 -11.91 1.89 22.05
CA THR A 409 -13.31 2.23 21.78
C THR A 409 -13.69 1.70 20.40
N TYR A 410 -14.85 1.08 20.30
CA TYR A 410 -15.35 0.47 19.06
C TYR A 410 -16.71 1.09 18.73
N ASN A 411 -16.83 1.56 17.50
CA ASN A 411 -18.03 2.28 17.08
C ASN A 411 -18.34 2.02 15.61
N VAL A 412 -19.61 2.04 15.26
CA VAL A 412 -20.10 2.00 13.89
C VAL A 412 -21.05 3.16 13.66
N GLY A 413 -20.80 3.88 12.58
CA GLY A 413 -21.64 4.99 12.15
C GLY A 413 -22.78 4.55 11.23
N LYS A 414 -23.47 5.53 10.68
CA LYS A 414 -24.65 5.36 9.85
C LYS A 414 -24.38 4.49 8.62
N ALA A 415 -25.34 3.64 8.29
CA ALA A 415 -25.35 2.79 7.10
C ALA A 415 -26.62 3.00 6.29
N SER A 416 -26.55 2.76 4.98
CA SER A 416 -27.71 2.87 4.09
C SER A 416 -28.58 1.62 4.02
N SER A 417 -28.13 0.49 4.59
CA SER A 417 -28.85 -0.78 4.64
C SER A 417 -29.15 -1.21 6.08
N LYS A 418 -30.29 -1.88 6.26
CA LYS A 418 -30.76 -2.35 7.59
C LYS A 418 -30.17 -3.69 8.05
N LYS A 419 -29.29 -4.32 7.24
CA LYS A 419 -28.82 -5.69 7.52
C LYS A 419 -27.36 -5.69 7.94
N SER A 420 -27.06 -6.50 8.96
CA SER A 420 -25.68 -6.86 9.39
C SER A 420 -24.79 -5.69 9.84
N ASN A 421 -25.36 -4.54 10.18
CA ASN A 421 -24.59 -3.45 10.77
C ASN A 421 -24.34 -3.74 12.25
N ALA A 422 -23.09 -3.88 12.61
CA ALA A 422 -22.69 -4.06 14.00
C ALA A 422 -21.32 -3.45 14.27
N THR A 423 -21.07 -3.05 15.50
CA THR A 423 -19.73 -2.64 15.90
C THR A 423 -18.76 -3.80 15.72
N ILE A 424 -19.13 -5.00 16.20
CA ILE A 424 -18.41 -6.23 15.86
C ILE A 424 -19.42 -7.24 15.32
N TYR A 425 -19.14 -7.75 14.13
CA TYR A 425 -19.97 -8.77 13.48
C TYR A 425 -19.20 -10.06 13.27
N VAL A 426 -19.80 -11.20 13.60
CA VAL A 426 -19.25 -12.53 13.34
C VAL A 426 -20.05 -13.20 12.22
N GLU A 427 -19.34 -13.51 11.11
CA GLU A 427 -19.92 -14.20 9.95
C GLU A 427 -20.16 -15.70 10.25
N GLY A 428 -21.12 -16.29 9.54
CA GLY A 428 -21.57 -17.66 9.73
C GLY A 428 -20.52 -18.72 9.45
N PRO A 429 -20.84 -19.98 9.76
CA PRO A 429 -19.86 -21.06 9.66
C PRO A 429 -19.44 -21.30 8.21
N ASP A 430 -18.20 -21.75 8.04
CA ASP A 430 -17.69 -22.27 6.78
C ASP A 430 -18.28 -23.68 6.49
N ILE A 431 -17.84 -24.26 5.37
CA ILE A 431 -18.26 -25.61 4.95
C ILE A 431 -17.90 -26.69 6.00
N ASP A 432 -16.89 -26.44 6.84
CA ASP A 432 -16.45 -27.32 7.92
C ASP A 432 -17.17 -27.02 9.25
N GLY A 433 -18.12 -26.09 9.26
CA GLY A 433 -18.89 -25.70 10.43
C GLY A 433 -18.15 -24.77 11.40
N ARG A 434 -17.04 -24.12 10.98
CA ARG A 434 -16.25 -23.21 11.80
C ARG A 434 -16.77 -21.78 11.67
N SER A 435 -17.17 -21.18 12.79
CA SER A 435 -17.47 -19.75 12.90
C SER A 435 -16.26 -18.97 13.41
N GLY A 436 -16.27 -17.66 13.23
CA GLY A 436 -15.34 -16.78 13.91
C GLY A 436 -15.54 -16.79 15.42
N THR A 437 -14.54 -16.37 16.19
CA THR A 437 -14.59 -16.25 17.65
C THR A 437 -14.04 -14.92 18.12
N VAL A 438 -14.63 -14.36 19.18
CA VAL A 438 -14.24 -13.06 19.75
C VAL A 438 -14.11 -13.18 21.26
N GLU A 439 -12.98 -12.78 21.81
CA GLU A 439 -12.74 -12.61 23.23
C GLU A 439 -12.61 -11.13 23.58
N ILE A 440 -13.38 -10.65 24.54
CA ILE A 440 -13.36 -9.25 24.99
C ILE A 440 -12.95 -9.21 26.45
N HIS A 441 -11.79 -8.64 26.72
CA HIS A 441 -11.23 -8.45 28.07
C HIS A 441 -11.35 -7.01 28.55
N GLY A 442 -11.65 -6.04 27.67
CA GLY A 442 -11.82 -4.63 27.99
C GLY A 442 -12.28 -3.84 26.75
N GLY A 443 -12.37 -2.53 26.92
CA GLY A 443 -12.79 -1.60 25.86
C GLY A 443 -14.21 -1.07 26.02
N THR A 444 -14.57 -0.10 25.20
CA THR A 444 -15.90 0.52 25.15
C THR A 444 -16.54 0.25 23.80
N PHE A 445 -17.78 -0.25 23.82
CA PHE A 445 -18.50 -0.66 22.60
C PHE A 445 -19.81 0.12 22.50
N LYS A 446 -20.02 0.75 21.35
CA LYS A 446 -21.25 1.50 21.06
C LYS A 446 -21.59 1.40 19.57
N ALA A 447 -22.84 1.70 19.23
CA ALA A 447 -23.28 1.88 17.85
C ALA A 447 -24.06 3.22 17.80
N GLU A 448 -23.79 4.05 16.79
CA GLU A 448 -24.57 5.26 16.59
C GLU A 448 -25.97 4.91 16.10
N ALA A 449 -26.98 5.70 16.50
CA ALA A 449 -28.35 5.50 16.01
C ALA A 449 -28.37 5.70 14.49
N GLY A 450 -28.90 4.72 13.76
CA GLY A 450 -29.09 4.82 12.31
C GLY A 450 -30.14 5.89 11.97
N GLU A 451 -30.03 6.49 10.78
CA GLU A 451 -31.13 7.23 10.18
C GLU A 451 -32.24 6.26 9.80
N ASP A 452 -33.49 6.70 9.84
CA ASP A 452 -34.66 5.93 9.40
C ASP A 452 -34.98 4.64 10.18
N GLY A 453 -34.65 4.57 11.48
CA GLY A 453 -34.97 3.43 12.33
C GLY A 453 -34.18 2.16 12.01
N THR A 454 -33.00 2.31 11.43
CA THR A 454 -32.05 1.21 11.26
C THR A 454 -31.50 0.80 12.63
N THR A 455 -31.68 -0.45 13.02
CA THR A 455 -31.07 -1.00 14.22
C THR A 455 -29.58 -1.25 13.95
N LEU A 456 -28.72 -0.59 14.71
CA LEU A 456 -27.30 -0.87 14.73
C LEU A 456 -26.98 -1.72 15.96
N TYR A 457 -26.37 -2.86 15.74
CA TYR A 457 -26.00 -3.77 16.83
C TYR A 457 -24.60 -3.40 17.37
N VAL A 458 -24.40 -3.56 18.66
CA VAL A 458 -23.08 -3.43 19.27
C VAL A 458 -22.26 -4.70 19.03
N LEU A 459 -22.79 -5.86 19.42
CA LEU A 459 -22.23 -7.17 19.08
C LEU A 459 -23.29 -7.96 18.33
N ASN A 460 -22.94 -8.56 17.21
CA ASN A 460 -23.86 -9.38 16.43
C ASN A 460 -23.14 -10.57 15.80
N GLN A 461 -23.80 -11.71 15.75
CA GLN A 461 -23.37 -12.88 15.01
C GLN A 461 -24.49 -13.31 14.07
N LYS A 462 -24.14 -14.00 13.00
CA LYS A 462 -25.09 -14.45 11.99
C LYS A 462 -26.15 -15.38 12.59
N ASP A 463 -27.39 -15.24 12.13
CA ASP A 463 -28.58 -15.92 12.71
C ASP A 463 -28.52 -17.43 12.66
N ASP A 464 -27.75 -18.05 11.79
CA ASP A 464 -27.60 -19.49 11.63
C ASP A 464 -26.58 -20.12 12.62
N ILE A 465 -25.90 -19.31 13.44
CA ILE A 465 -24.93 -19.76 14.42
C ILE A 465 -25.66 -20.08 15.75
N ALA A 466 -25.70 -21.35 16.09
CA ALA A 466 -26.42 -21.82 17.27
C ALA A 466 -25.65 -21.70 18.61
N THR A 467 -24.35 -21.40 18.56
CA THR A 467 -23.48 -21.28 19.72
C THR A 467 -22.90 -19.86 19.84
N PRO A 468 -22.65 -19.35 21.07
CA PRO A 468 -22.05 -18.03 21.24
C PRO A 468 -20.67 -17.97 20.59
N CYS A 469 -20.46 -17.00 19.71
CA CYS A 469 -19.15 -16.68 19.13
C CYS A 469 -18.37 -15.65 19.96
N PHE A 470 -19.05 -14.94 20.84
CA PHE A 470 -18.44 -13.97 21.75
C PHE A 470 -18.26 -14.56 23.14
N THR A 471 -17.12 -14.25 23.77
CA THR A 471 -16.88 -14.47 25.20
C THR A 471 -16.43 -13.14 25.82
N VAL A 472 -17.26 -12.57 26.69
CA VAL A 472 -17.05 -11.22 27.24
C VAL A 472 -16.61 -11.34 28.71
N TYR A 473 -15.34 -11.07 28.97
CA TYR A 473 -14.72 -11.07 30.30
C TYR A 473 -14.66 -9.67 30.92
N GLY A 474 -14.84 -8.62 30.12
CA GLY A 474 -14.77 -7.23 30.57
C GLY A 474 -15.26 -6.26 29.51
N GLY A 475 -15.27 -4.96 29.85
CA GLY A 475 -15.63 -3.89 28.92
C GLY A 475 -16.93 -3.20 29.26
N THR A 476 -17.15 -2.06 28.60
CA THR A 476 -18.30 -1.17 28.75
C THR A 476 -19.12 -1.18 27.47
N PHE A 477 -20.43 -1.41 27.60
CA PHE A 477 -21.35 -1.56 26.47
C PHE A 477 -22.47 -0.52 26.57
N ILE A 478 -22.55 0.36 25.59
CA ILE A 478 -23.51 1.46 25.54
C ILE A 478 -24.69 1.03 24.65
N GLY A 479 -25.90 1.01 25.23
CA GLY A 479 -27.13 0.58 24.54
C GLY A 479 -27.24 -0.92 24.32
N PHE A 480 -26.44 -1.74 25.01
CA PHE A 480 -26.41 -3.19 24.82
C PHE A 480 -26.05 -3.93 26.13
N ASN A 481 -26.80 -4.95 26.48
CA ASN A 481 -26.48 -5.84 27.61
C ASN A 481 -25.93 -7.18 27.11
N PRO A 482 -24.62 -7.45 27.22
CA PRO A 482 -24.05 -8.72 26.74
C PRO A 482 -24.48 -9.97 27.53
N ALA A 483 -25.14 -9.81 28.68
CA ALA A 483 -25.74 -10.90 29.42
C ALA A 483 -27.23 -11.14 29.07
N ASN A 484 -27.81 -10.36 28.16
CA ASN A 484 -29.20 -10.52 27.71
C ASN A 484 -29.32 -10.22 26.22
N VAL A 485 -28.98 -11.18 25.36
CA VAL A 485 -28.88 -11.02 23.89
C VAL A 485 -30.02 -11.72 23.13
N ASN A 486 -31.04 -12.22 23.83
CA ASN A 486 -32.12 -13.08 23.29
C ASN A 486 -32.87 -12.52 22.10
N GLU A 487 -33.10 -11.19 22.06
CA GLU A 487 -33.90 -10.55 21.00
C GLU A 487 -33.14 -10.52 19.65
N ALA A 488 -31.82 -10.58 19.71
CA ALA A 488 -30.97 -10.48 18.51
C ALA A 488 -30.49 -11.86 18.01
N HIS A 489 -30.40 -12.89 18.87
CA HIS A 489 -29.62 -14.09 18.57
C HIS A 489 -30.36 -15.43 18.86
N GLY A 490 -31.66 -15.44 18.92
CA GLY A 490 -32.47 -16.66 19.01
C GLY A 490 -32.21 -17.47 20.28
N ALA A 491 -31.58 -18.64 20.18
CA ALA A 491 -31.31 -19.53 21.32
C ALA A 491 -30.17 -19.05 22.24
N ILE A 492 -29.39 -18.06 21.84
CA ILE A 492 -28.26 -17.54 22.63
C ILE A 492 -28.79 -16.48 23.59
N THR A 493 -28.55 -16.69 24.88
CA THR A 493 -29.07 -15.82 25.93
C THR A 493 -28.04 -14.87 26.50
N SER A 494 -26.73 -15.22 26.42
CA SER A 494 -25.65 -14.46 27.02
C SER A 494 -24.33 -14.70 26.30
N PHE A 495 -23.52 -13.64 26.20
CA PHE A 495 -22.09 -13.67 25.81
C PHE A 495 -21.16 -13.63 27.03
N VAL A 496 -21.70 -13.44 28.25
CA VAL A 496 -20.94 -13.36 29.49
C VAL A 496 -20.71 -14.76 30.05
N PRO A 497 -19.46 -15.21 30.25
CA PRO A 497 -19.19 -16.56 30.74
C PRO A 497 -19.42 -16.70 32.26
N SER A 498 -19.48 -17.94 32.73
CA SER A 498 -19.56 -18.25 34.17
C SER A 498 -18.41 -17.61 34.95
N GLY A 499 -18.70 -17.07 36.14
CA GLY A 499 -17.73 -16.32 36.98
C GLY A 499 -17.59 -14.82 36.62
N TYR A 500 -18.43 -14.33 35.70
CA TYR A 500 -18.55 -12.93 35.36
C TYR A 500 -20.01 -12.48 35.39
N GLU A 501 -20.21 -11.17 35.58
CA GLU A 501 -21.54 -10.56 35.56
C GLU A 501 -21.57 -9.30 34.70
N SER A 502 -22.72 -8.96 34.11
CA SER A 502 -22.99 -7.67 33.46
C SER A 502 -23.83 -6.81 34.39
N VAL A 503 -23.31 -5.65 34.75
CA VAL A 503 -23.94 -4.73 35.70
C VAL A 503 -24.32 -3.46 34.97
N LYS A 504 -25.55 -2.98 35.13
CA LYS A 504 -25.97 -1.69 34.60
C LYS A 504 -25.37 -0.56 35.44
N VAL A 505 -24.61 0.32 34.80
CA VAL A 505 -23.90 1.43 35.46
C VAL A 505 -24.47 2.81 35.13
N SER A 506 -25.30 2.92 34.06
CA SER A 506 -25.99 4.16 33.69
C SER A 506 -27.32 3.86 33.00
N ASP A 507 -28.32 4.72 33.19
CA ASP A 507 -29.62 4.70 32.50
C ASP A 507 -29.65 5.65 31.29
N THR A 508 -28.78 6.64 31.22
CA THR A 508 -28.81 7.65 30.13
C THR A 508 -27.37 8.09 29.78
N PRO A 509 -26.79 7.59 28.69
CA PRO A 509 -27.28 6.43 27.91
C PRO A 509 -27.24 5.16 28.73
N GLU A 510 -28.12 4.20 28.38
CA GLU A 510 -28.09 2.88 29.01
C GLU A 510 -26.72 2.26 28.82
N THR A 511 -26.04 1.92 29.91
CA THR A 511 -24.66 1.44 29.88
C THR A 511 -24.46 0.28 30.82
N TRP A 512 -23.78 -0.74 30.35
CA TRP A 512 -23.48 -1.97 31.06
C TRP A 512 -21.98 -2.20 31.14
N GLU A 513 -21.50 -2.70 32.27
CA GLU A 513 -20.13 -3.14 32.45
C GLU A 513 -20.08 -4.63 32.80
N VAL A 514 -19.13 -5.33 32.16
CA VAL A 514 -18.82 -6.71 32.49
C VAL A 514 -17.61 -6.78 33.41
N LYS A 515 -17.74 -7.50 34.52
CA LYS A 515 -16.67 -7.67 35.50
C LYS A 515 -16.68 -9.07 36.09
N LYS A 516 -15.57 -9.46 36.69
CA LYS A 516 -15.45 -10.73 37.42
C LYS A 516 -16.25 -10.67 38.72
N LEU A 517 -16.97 -11.79 39.06
CA LEU A 517 -17.69 -11.97 40.30
C LEU A 517 -16.78 -12.06 41.51
#